data_2372057556ec88308007a82aca96a027
#
_entry.id   2372057556ec88308007a82aca96a027
#
_cell.length_a   1.000
_cell.length_b   1.000
_cell.length_c   1.000
_cell.angle_alpha   90.00
_cell.angle_beta   90.00
_cell.angle_gamma   90.00
#
_symmetry.space_group_name_H-M   'P 1'
#
loop_
_entity.id
_entity.type
_entity.pdbx_description
1 polymer ?
#
loop_
_entity_poly.entity_id
_entity_poly.type
_entity_poly.pdbx_seq_one_letter_code
_entity_poly.pdbx_strand_id
1 'polypeptide(L)'
;MKKKKLPLVCWDSIKLLTALFLLWGVCFGADAYPESEYRKQLFDYDWKFKLGDYPDASLNTYDDADWRILDLPHDWSIEGTLDPENPMGNDGGYFPAGTGWYRKSFEISSKYRGKKVGIYFEGVYMNSEVFVNGKSIGIRPYGYSSFYYDLTPYLRYDDKNIIAVRVDNSQQKNCRWYTGTGIYRHVWLTVMNPIHIEHWGIAITTPEVSEERAVVQIKTILRNETSSNRQITLTTKLTKGNDESGKGEI
;
A
#
# COMPACT_ATOMS: atom_id res chain seq x y z
N MET A 1 -3.50 46.76 -63.76
CA MET A 1 -3.32 45.93 -62.55
C MET A 1 -3.44 46.82 -61.32
N LYS A 2 -4.57 46.77 -60.62
CA LYS A 2 -4.84 47.57 -59.39
C LYS A 2 -4.52 46.76 -58.15
N LYS A 3 -3.53 47.16 -57.34
CA LYS A 3 -3.21 46.63 -56.08
C LYS A 3 -4.24 47.08 -55.01
N LYS A 4 -5.02 46.21 -54.46
CA LYS A 4 -5.88 46.46 -53.26
C LYS A 4 -5.01 46.48 -52.04
N LYS A 5 -5.04 47.56 -51.26
CA LYS A 5 -4.49 47.65 -49.90
C LYS A 5 -5.49 47.03 -48.91
N LEU A 6 -5.02 46.13 -48.06
CA LEU A 6 -5.76 45.64 -46.87
C LEU A 6 -5.65 46.67 -45.71
N PRO A 7 -6.71 46.86 -44.90
CA PRO A 7 -6.67 47.81 -43.81
C PRO A 7 -5.89 47.19 -42.61
N LEU A 8 -5.12 48.06 -41.92
CA LEU A 8 -4.49 47.76 -40.63
C LEU A 8 -5.58 47.49 -39.59
N VAL A 9 -5.53 46.31 -38.96
CA VAL A 9 -6.32 45.99 -37.75
C VAL A 9 -5.55 46.52 -36.54
N CYS A 10 -6.26 47.34 -35.75
CA CYS A 10 -5.76 48.01 -34.57
C CYS A 10 -5.38 46.98 -33.48
N TRP A 11 -4.17 47.07 -32.97
CA TRP A 11 -3.55 46.10 -32.00
C TRP A 11 -4.05 46.26 -30.55
N ASP A 12 -4.92 47.23 -30.29
CA ASP A 12 -5.34 47.52 -28.91
C ASP A 12 -6.53 46.68 -28.39
N SER A 13 -7.19 45.90 -29.26
CA SER A 13 -8.32 45.05 -28.85
C SER A 13 -7.93 43.65 -28.41
N ILE A 14 -6.67 43.25 -28.55
CA ILE A 14 -6.22 41.90 -28.18
C ILE A 14 -5.73 41.83 -26.73
N LYS A 15 -5.37 42.95 -26.11
CA LYS A 15 -4.91 42.97 -24.72
C LYS A 15 -6.02 42.88 -23.65
N LEU A 16 -7.28 43.09 -24.02
CA LEU A 16 -8.40 43.02 -23.09
C LEU A 16 -9.04 41.64 -23.00
N LEU A 17 -8.80 40.76 -23.99
CA LEU A 17 -9.35 39.37 -23.92
C LEU A 17 -8.44 38.38 -23.21
N THR A 18 -7.16 38.67 -23.02
CA THR A 18 -6.23 37.79 -22.28
C THR A 18 -6.27 37.99 -20.78
N ALA A 19 -6.84 39.07 -20.26
CA ALA A 19 -6.99 39.34 -18.86
C ALA A 19 -8.25 38.69 -18.24
N LEU A 20 -9.23 38.27 -19.05
CA LEU A 20 -10.47 37.63 -18.54
C LEU A 20 -10.40 36.11 -18.48
N PHE A 21 -9.38 35.47 -19.04
CA PHE A 21 -9.19 34.00 -18.99
C PHE A 21 -8.33 33.51 -17.81
N LEU A 22 -7.74 34.42 -17.03
CA LEU A 22 -6.89 34.10 -15.88
C LEU A 22 -7.61 34.08 -14.54
N LEU A 23 -8.94 34.28 -14.50
CA LEU A 23 -9.73 34.32 -13.26
C LEU A 23 -10.78 33.19 -13.15
N TRP A 24 -10.80 32.25 -14.08
CA TRP A 24 -11.52 30.99 -13.90
C TRP A 24 -10.53 29.85 -13.69
N GLY A 25 -9.75 29.97 -12.63
CA GLY A 25 -9.20 28.81 -11.95
C GLY A 25 -10.37 28.04 -11.37
N VAL A 26 -10.91 27.08 -12.14
CA VAL A 26 -11.81 26.07 -11.61
C VAL A 26 -10.97 25.30 -10.61
N CYS A 27 -11.10 25.63 -9.31
CA CYS A 27 -10.82 24.68 -8.27
C CYS A 27 -11.73 23.49 -8.54
N PHE A 28 -11.23 22.48 -9.24
CA PHE A 28 -11.73 21.13 -9.07
C PHE A 28 -11.49 20.82 -7.59
N GLY A 29 -12.54 21.04 -6.79
CA GLY A 29 -12.56 20.47 -5.47
C GLY A 29 -12.31 19.00 -5.65
N ALA A 30 -11.23 18.50 -5.07
CA ALA A 30 -11.07 17.08 -4.90
C ALA A 30 -12.35 16.61 -4.24
N ASP A 31 -13.18 15.86 -4.96
CA ASP A 31 -14.37 15.25 -4.41
C ASP A 31 -13.88 14.50 -3.17
N ALA A 32 -14.21 15.04 -2.00
CA ALA A 32 -13.94 14.38 -0.74
C ALA A 32 -14.81 13.12 -0.77
N TYR A 33 -14.17 11.98 -1.09
CA TYR A 33 -14.81 10.68 -0.90
C TYR A 33 -15.36 10.65 0.53
N PRO A 34 -16.62 10.21 0.73
CA PRO A 34 -17.18 10.10 2.07
C PRO A 34 -16.17 9.33 2.92
N GLU A 35 -15.77 9.92 4.05
CA GLU A 35 -14.81 9.28 4.97
C GLU A 35 -15.46 7.98 5.46
N SER A 36 -15.14 6.87 4.77
CA SER A 36 -15.47 5.56 5.30
C SER A 36 -14.75 5.43 6.64
N GLU A 37 -15.44 4.89 7.65
CA GLU A 37 -14.82 4.61 8.96
C GLU A 37 -13.59 3.69 8.86
N TYR A 38 -13.46 2.99 7.73
CA TYR A 38 -12.31 2.17 7.33
C TYR A 38 -11.70 2.75 6.06
N ARG A 39 -10.44 3.14 6.15
CA ARG A 39 -9.66 3.62 5.00
C ARG A 39 -8.56 2.61 4.67
N LYS A 40 -8.58 2.12 3.42
CA LYS A 40 -7.49 1.35 2.83
C LYS A 40 -6.91 2.18 1.68
N GLN A 41 -5.65 2.54 1.78
CA GLN A 41 -4.97 3.38 0.80
C GLN A 41 -3.78 2.62 0.24
N LEU A 42 -3.62 2.65 -1.09
CA LEU A 42 -2.43 2.13 -1.76
C LEU A 42 -1.20 2.90 -1.30
N PHE A 43 -0.14 2.16 -0.96
CA PHE A 43 1.09 2.73 -0.38
C PHE A 43 2.33 2.43 -1.23
N ASP A 44 2.12 2.12 -2.51
CA ASP A 44 3.14 1.61 -3.44
C ASP A 44 4.10 2.67 -3.97
N TYR A 45 3.70 3.94 -4.03
CA TYR A 45 4.44 4.99 -4.73
C TYR A 45 5.63 5.52 -3.94
N ASP A 46 6.67 6.04 -4.64
CA ASP A 46 7.78 6.79 -4.09
C ASP A 46 8.59 6.05 -3.01
N TRP A 47 8.82 4.76 -3.17
CA TRP A 47 9.78 4.03 -2.35
C TRP A 47 11.20 4.28 -2.85
N LYS A 48 12.12 4.44 -1.91
CA LYS A 48 13.56 4.44 -2.18
C LYS A 48 14.08 3.03 -2.02
N PHE A 49 14.93 2.58 -2.95
CA PHE A 49 15.50 1.23 -2.97
C PHE A 49 17.00 1.28 -3.17
N LYS A 50 17.71 0.39 -2.49
CA LYS A 50 19.13 0.12 -2.72
C LYS A 50 19.44 -1.36 -2.49
N LEU A 51 20.09 -1.97 -3.46
CA LEU A 51 20.59 -3.35 -3.35
C LEU A 51 21.85 -3.35 -2.48
N GLY A 52 21.95 -4.31 -1.58
CA GLY A 52 23.02 -4.46 -0.60
C GLY A 52 22.48 -4.51 0.83
N ASP A 53 23.34 -4.82 1.79
CA ASP A 53 22.96 -4.83 3.21
C ASP A 53 23.47 -3.57 3.92
N TYR A 54 22.55 -2.76 4.39
CA TYR A 54 22.79 -1.47 5.04
C TYR A 54 22.05 -1.44 6.39
N PRO A 55 22.56 -2.08 7.47
CA PRO A 55 21.83 -2.18 8.74
C PRO A 55 21.40 -0.85 9.33
N ASP A 56 22.21 0.21 9.14
CA ASP A 56 21.88 1.57 9.58
C ASP A 56 20.71 2.20 8.82
N ALA A 57 20.30 1.61 7.68
CA ALA A 57 19.15 2.08 6.93
C ALA A 57 17.82 1.90 7.68
N SER A 58 17.80 1.19 8.80
CA SER A 58 16.69 1.16 9.76
C SER A 58 16.50 2.50 10.47
N LEU A 59 17.55 3.32 10.63
CA LEU A 59 17.54 4.56 11.40
C LEU A 59 16.88 5.72 10.64
N ASN A 60 16.23 6.62 11.39
CA ASN A 60 15.60 7.81 10.80
C ASN A 60 16.63 8.80 10.22
N THR A 61 17.83 8.81 10.78
CA THR A 61 18.93 9.73 10.40
C THR A 61 19.76 9.23 9.23
N TYR A 62 19.47 8.02 8.72
CA TYR A 62 20.20 7.47 7.59
C TYR A 62 19.98 8.31 6.34
N ASP A 63 21.06 8.66 5.66
CA ASP A 63 21.02 9.39 4.39
C ASP A 63 20.73 8.42 3.24
N ASP A 64 19.56 8.57 2.66
CA ASP A 64 19.06 7.80 1.52
C ASP A 64 18.91 8.65 0.25
N ALA A 65 19.62 9.79 0.16
CA ALA A 65 19.48 10.72 -0.96
C ALA A 65 19.92 10.12 -2.30
N ASP A 66 20.89 9.21 -2.28
CA ASP A 66 21.41 8.51 -3.47
C ASP A 66 20.64 7.25 -3.85
N TRP A 67 19.56 6.91 -3.11
CA TRP A 67 18.78 5.71 -3.40
C TRP A 67 17.85 5.94 -4.58
N ARG A 68 17.67 4.88 -5.39
CA ARG A 68 16.74 4.89 -6.51
C ARG A 68 15.29 5.00 -6.01
N ILE A 69 14.52 5.93 -6.57
CA ILE A 69 13.07 6.03 -6.34
C ILE A 69 12.36 5.09 -7.31
N LEU A 70 11.40 4.34 -6.79
CA LEU A 70 10.60 3.39 -7.57
C LEU A 70 9.22 3.20 -6.92
N ASP A 71 8.32 2.63 -7.70
CA ASP A 71 7.00 2.19 -7.25
C ASP A 71 6.97 0.67 -7.08
N LEU A 72 6.12 0.21 -6.16
CA LEU A 72 5.83 -1.22 -5.96
C LEU A 72 4.69 -1.66 -6.89
N PRO A 73 4.62 -2.94 -7.26
CA PRO A 73 5.52 -4.06 -6.94
C PRO A 73 6.91 -3.93 -7.57
N HIS A 74 7.94 -4.43 -6.87
CA HIS A 74 9.31 -4.40 -7.34
C HIS A 74 10.05 -5.70 -7.02
N ASP A 75 10.81 -6.18 -8.01
CA ASP A 75 11.65 -7.36 -7.93
C ASP A 75 13.02 -7.06 -8.56
N TRP A 76 14.04 -6.92 -7.72
CA TRP A 76 15.39 -6.54 -8.23
C TRP A 76 16.10 -7.66 -8.98
N SER A 77 15.69 -8.92 -8.78
CA SER A 77 16.36 -10.04 -9.46
C SER A 77 16.12 -10.01 -10.97
N ILE A 78 14.88 -9.67 -11.40
CA ILE A 78 14.56 -9.58 -12.84
C ILE A 78 15.21 -8.38 -13.55
N GLU A 79 15.72 -7.42 -12.80
CA GLU A 79 16.45 -6.27 -13.34
C GLU A 79 17.92 -6.59 -13.56
N GLY A 80 18.43 -7.67 -12.93
CA GLY A 80 19.82 -8.07 -13.00
C GLY A 80 20.14 -8.89 -14.25
N THR A 81 21.44 -8.97 -14.55
CA THR A 81 21.92 -9.80 -15.66
C THR A 81 21.88 -11.27 -15.27
N LEU A 82 21.38 -12.12 -16.17
CA LEU A 82 21.47 -13.56 -16.04
C LEU A 82 22.94 -14.00 -16.22
N ASP A 83 23.44 -14.77 -15.27
CA ASP A 83 24.81 -15.27 -15.28
C ASP A 83 24.85 -16.66 -14.64
N PRO A 84 25.56 -17.66 -15.25
CA PRO A 84 25.74 -18.98 -14.65
C PRO A 84 26.32 -18.98 -13.24
N GLU A 85 27.08 -17.95 -12.89
CA GLU A 85 27.69 -17.77 -11.56
C GLU A 85 26.74 -17.13 -10.54
N ASN A 86 25.55 -16.65 -10.96
CA ASN A 86 24.59 -16.07 -10.05
C ASN A 86 24.07 -17.08 -9.02
N PRO A 87 23.82 -16.65 -7.77
CA PRO A 87 23.52 -17.55 -6.65
C PRO A 87 22.29 -18.43 -6.84
N MET A 88 21.27 -17.99 -7.58
CA MET A 88 20.08 -18.79 -7.83
C MET A 88 20.34 -20.02 -8.71
N GLY A 89 21.43 -20.02 -9.51
CA GLY A 89 21.81 -21.12 -10.38
C GLY A 89 20.71 -21.53 -11.35
N ASN A 90 20.87 -22.72 -11.95
CA ASN A 90 19.92 -23.26 -12.92
C ASN A 90 18.48 -23.40 -12.37
N ASP A 91 18.34 -23.76 -11.11
CA ASP A 91 17.02 -23.98 -10.49
C ASP A 91 16.22 -22.69 -10.37
N GLY A 92 16.89 -21.56 -10.13
CA GLY A 92 16.27 -20.23 -10.07
C GLY A 92 16.42 -19.41 -11.35
N GLY A 93 16.86 -20.01 -12.47
CA GLY A 93 16.97 -19.33 -13.76
C GLY A 93 18.16 -18.39 -13.88
N TYR A 94 19.25 -18.64 -13.11
CA TYR A 94 20.49 -17.85 -13.12
C TYR A 94 20.30 -16.36 -12.77
N PHE A 95 19.25 -16.02 -12.03
CA PHE A 95 19.03 -14.67 -11.55
C PHE A 95 19.92 -14.31 -10.34
N PRO A 96 20.26 -13.02 -10.15
CA PRO A 96 20.92 -12.57 -8.95
C PRO A 96 20.00 -12.68 -7.72
N ALA A 97 20.61 -12.88 -6.57
CA ALA A 97 19.97 -12.88 -5.26
C ALA A 97 20.55 -11.76 -4.39
N GLY A 98 20.43 -11.87 -3.07
CA GLY A 98 21.06 -10.94 -2.14
C GLY A 98 20.10 -10.29 -1.17
N THR A 99 20.57 -9.20 -0.58
CA THR A 99 19.80 -8.38 0.36
C THR A 99 19.50 -7.03 -0.28
N GLY A 100 18.28 -6.51 -0.06
CA GLY A 100 17.89 -5.19 -0.52
C GLY A 100 17.12 -4.44 0.55
N TRP A 101 17.20 -3.12 0.51
CA TRP A 101 16.52 -2.25 1.43
C TRP A 101 15.57 -1.32 0.69
N TYR A 102 14.38 -1.17 1.27
CA TYR A 102 13.36 -0.22 0.85
C TYR A 102 13.15 0.80 1.96
N ARG A 103 13.00 2.07 1.61
CA ARG A 103 12.69 3.14 2.57
C ARG A 103 11.62 4.06 1.99
N LYS A 104 10.75 4.56 2.85
CA LYS A 104 9.75 5.55 2.47
C LYS A 104 9.49 6.52 3.60
N SER A 105 9.43 7.81 3.30
CA SER A 105 8.92 8.82 4.23
C SER A 105 7.43 9.06 3.99
N PHE A 106 6.67 9.23 5.07
CA PHE A 106 5.24 9.51 5.02
C PHE A 106 4.77 10.29 6.23
N GLU A 107 3.61 10.90 6.11
CA GLU A 107 2.97 11.64 7.19
C GLU A 107 1.60 11.05 7.51
N ILE A 108 1.23 11.10 8.78
CA ILE A 108 -0.10 10.71 9.28
C ILE A 108 -0.70 11.90 10.01
N SER A 109 -1.85 12.38 9.52
CA SER A 109 -2.54 13.50 10.13
C SER A 109 -3.02 13.18 11.55
N SER A 110 -2.94 14.17 12.44
CA SER A 110 -3.46 14.09 13.82
C SER A 110 -4.96 13.81 13.90
N LYS A 111 -5.72 14.02 12.82
CA LYS A 111 -7.13 13.59 12.74
C LYS A 111 -7.34 12.10 12.95
N TYR A 112 -6.29 11.30 12.75
CA TYR A 112 -6.29 9.86 12.98
C TYR A 112 -5.82 9.44 14.39
N ARG A 113 -5.57 10.40 15.31
CA ARG A 113 -5.30 10.06 16.71
C ARG A 113 -6.46 9.29 17.31
N GLY A 114 -6.14 8.24 18.05
CA GLY A 114 -7.15 7.32 18.60
C GLY A 114 -7.74 6.33 17.61
N LYS A 115 -7.33 6.38 16.35
CA LYS A 115 -7.61 5.33 15.35
C LYS A 115 -6.48 4.29 15.34
N LYS A 116 -6.78 3.10 14.83
CA LYS A 116 -5.79 2.07 14.55
C LYS A 116 -5.22 2.32 13.14
N VAL A 117 -3.92 2.50 13.04
CA VAL A 117 -3.20 2.63 11.79
C VAL A 117 -2.33 1.40 11.58
N GLY A 118 -2.45 0.75 10.44
CA GLY A 118 -1.70 -0.45 10.13
C GLY A 118 -1.13 -0.46 8.73
N ILE A 119 -0.19 -1.37 8.49
CA ILE A 119 0.36 -1.63 7.18
C ILE A 119 0.17 -3.10 6.80
N TYR A 120 -0.27 -3.33 5.59
CA TYR A 120 -0.52 -4.65 5.04
C TYR A 120 0.35 -4.87 3.81
N PHE A 121 1.22 -5.86 3.87
CA PHE A 121 2.02 -6.34 2.76
C PHE A 121 1.36 -7.57 2.15
N GLU A 122 1.08 -7.55 0.87
CA GLU A 122 0.53 -8.71 0.16
C GLU A 122 1.59 -9.78 -0.13
N GLY A 123 2.86 -9.39 -0.22
CA GLY A 123 3.96 -10.32 -0.42
C GLY A 123 5.32 -9.64 -0.47
N VAL A 124 6.27 -10.20 0.29
CA VAL A 124 7.68 -9.79 0.31
C VAL A 124 8.54 -11.05 0.31
N TYR A 125 9.41 -11.23 -0.66
CA TYR A 125 10.26 -12.40 -0.74
C TYR A 125 11.72 -12.03 -0.50
N MET A 126 12.33 -12.49 0.57
CA MET A 126 11.89 -13.21 1.77
C MET A 126 12.64 -12.67 2.99
N ASN A 127 12.48 -13.31 4.17
CA ASN A 127 13.16 -12.92 5.42
C ASN A 127 13.07 -11.41 5.67
N SER A 128 11.89 -10.83 5.42
CA SER A 128 11.71 -9.40 5.55
C SER A 128 11.66 -8.96 7.01
N GLU A 129 12.35 -7.87 7.32
CA GLU A 129 12.22 -7.17 8.60
C GLU A 129 11.73 -5.74 8.34
N VAL A 130 10.70 -5.34 9.07
CA VAL A 130 10.06 -4.03 8.91
C VAL A 130 10.37 -3.15 10.10
N PHE A 131 10.79 -1.92 9.82
CA PHE A 131 11.12 -0.91 10.83
C PHE A 131 10.24 0.32 10.65
N VAL A 132 9.81 0.91 11.74
CA VAL A 132 9.12 2.20 11.76
C VAL A 132 9.81 3.11 12.76
N ASN A 133 10.24 4.27 12.28
CA ASN A 133 10.96 5.26 13.08
C ASN A 133 12.15 4.67 13.85
N GLY A 134 12.91 3.77 13.20
CA GLY A 134 14.09 3.12 13.74
C GLY A 134 13.82 1.92 14.64
N LYS A 135 12.56 1.53 14.85
CA LYS A 135 12.18 0.39 15.68
C LYS A 135 11.73 -0.76 14.78
N SER A 136 12.29 -1.95 14.97
CA SER A 136 11.79 -3.17 14.37
C SER A 136 10.39 -3.49 14.89
N ILE A 137 9.45 -3.72 13.99
CA ILE A 137 8.06 -4.04 14.31
C ILE A 137 7.70 -5.48 13.99
N GLY A 138 8.60 -6.20 13.32
CA GLY A 138 8.45 -7.62 13.08
C GLY A 138 9.29 -8.15 11.94
N ILE A 139 9.49 -9.48 11.99
CA ILE A 139 10.20 -10.25 10.97
C ILE A 139 9.21 -11.22 10.33
N ARG A 140 9.30 -11.35 9.00
CA ARG A 140 8.52 -12.31 8.21
C ARG A 140 9.45 -13.16 7.35
N PRO A 141 9.76 -14.39 7.79
CA PRO A 141 10.66 -15.27 7.04
C PRO A 141 10.07 -15.78 5.72
N TYR A 142 8.79 -16.16 5.74
CA TYR A 142 8.13 -16.80 4.60
C TYR A 142 7.63 -15.78 3.57
N GLY A 143 8.10 -15.93 2.32
CA GLY A 143 7.89 -14.95 1.26
C GLY A 143 6.53 -15.00 0.55
N TYR A 144 5.77 -16.11 0.67
CA TYR A 144 4.53 -16.28 -0.10
C TYR A 144 3.24 -15.96 0.66
N SER A 145 3.33 -15.55 1.92
CA SER A 145 2.17 -15.15 2.69
C SER A 145 2.13 -13.63 2.87
N SER A 146 0.93 -13.07 2.80
CA SER A 146 0.68 -11.71 3.24
C SER A 146 0.81 -11.58 4.75
N PHE A 147 1.06 -10.34 5.23
CA PHE A 147 1.17 -10.04 6.65
C PHE A 147 0.76 -8.60 6.96
N TYR A 148 0.39 -8.37 8.21
CA TYR A 148 -0.09 -7.10 8.71
C TYR A 148 0.65 -6.72 9.99
N TYR A 149 1.01 -5.43 10.11
CA TYR A 149 1.58 -4.86 11.32
C TYR A 149 0.80 -3.63 11.77
N ASP A 150 0.63 -3.50 13.07
CA ASP A 150 0.11 -2.30 13.71
C ASP A 150 1.20 -1.23 13.81
N LEU A 151 0.98 -0.11 13.16
CA LEU A 151 1.90 1.03 13.19
C LEU A 151 1.61 2.00 14.35
N THR A 152 0.38 1.96 14.89
CA THR A 152 -0.14 2.97 15.83
C THR A 152 0.83 3.34 16.97
N PRO A 153 1.52 2.38 17.64
CA PRO A 153 2.41 2.70 18.75
C PRO A 153 3.71 3.40 18.35
N TYR A 154 4.02 3.41 17.05
CA TYR A 154 5.31 3.88 16.54
C TYR A 154 5.21 5.21 15.81
N LEU A 155 3.98 5.70 15.53
CA LEU A 155 3.74 6.85 14.68
C LEU A 155 3.93 8.18 15.40
N ARG A 156 4.45 9.15 14.64
CA ARG A 156 4.42 10.58 14.92
C ARG A 156 3.33 11.19 14.07
N TYR A 157 2.39 11.91 14.69
CA TYR A 157 1.30 12.54 13.98
C TYR A 157 1.67 13.98 13.61
N ASP A 158 1.28 14.40 12.39
CA ASP A 158 1.63 15.70 11.79
C ASP A 158 3.16 15.92 11.70
N ASP A 159 3.90 14.82 11.58
CA ASP A 159 5.35 14.82 11.48
C ASP A 159 5.80 13.70 10.54
N LYS A 160 7.03 13.79 10.09
CA LYS A 160 7.68 12.81 9.22
C LYS A 160 7.89 11.47 9.94
N ASN A 161 7.34 10.42 9.36
CA ASN A 161 7.65 9.04 9.73
C ASN A 161 8.50 8.40 8.64
N ILE A 162 9.35 7.46 9.05
CA ILE A 162 10.14 6.63 8.15
C ILE A 162 9.73 5.17 8.35
N ILE A 163 9.38 4.50 7.26
CA ILE A 163 9.32 3.05 7.20
C ILE A 163 10.51 2.54 6.41
N ALA A 164 11.17 1.50 6.93
CA ALA A 164 12.22 0.79 6.23
C ALA A 164 11.93 -0.71 6.22
N VAL A 165 12.26 -1.38 5.13
CA VAL A 165 12.06 -2.82 4.95
C VAL A 165 13.37 -3.41 4.44
N ARG A 166 13.98 -4.29 5.25
CA ARG A 166 15.07 -5.15 4.84
C ARG A 166 14.48 -6.42 4.25
N VAL A 167 14.96 -6.83 3.08
CA VAL A 167 14.54 -8.07 2.44
C VAL A 167 15.78 -8.88 2.13
N ASP A 168 15.85 -10.13 2.61
CA ASP A 168 17.04 -10.97 2.47
C ASP A 168 16.70 -12.28 1.75
N ASN A 169 17.07 -12.33 0.47
CA ASN A 169 17.02 -13.52 -0.37
C ASN A 169 18.45 -14.02 -0.72
N SER A 170 19.42 -13.80 0.16
CA SER A 170 20.80 -14.19 -0.07
C SER A 170 21.04 -15.70 0.03
N GLN A 171 20.24 -16.41 0.83
CA GLN A 171 20.37 -17.85 1.04
C GLN A 171 19.82 -18.62 -0.17
N GLN A 172 20.74 -19.02 -1.05
CA GLN A 172 20.44 -19.77 -2.26
C GLN A 172 21.23 -21.12 -2.26
N LYS A 173 20.73 -22.18 -2.85
CA LYS A 173 19.45 -22.32 -3.56
C LYS A 173 18.35 -22.65 -2.55
N ASN A 174 17.19 -21.97 -2.59
CA ASN A 174 16.12 -22.18 -1.63
C ASN A 174 14.86 -22.87 -2.21
N CYS A 175 14.80 -23.01 -3.53
CA CYS A 175 13.73 -23.73 -4.22
C CYS A 175 14.16 -24.13 -5.63
N ARG A 176 13.27 -24.77 -6.39
CA ARG A 176 13.52 -25.31 -7.74
C ARG A 176 12.91 -24.46 -8.86
N TRP A 177 12.57 -23.21 -8.58
CA TRP A 177 12.02 -22.26 -9.55
C TRP A 177 12.39 -20.84 -9.15
N TYR A 178 12.10 -19.90 -10.04
CA TYR A 178 12.23 -18.49 -9.77
C TYR A 178 11.19 -18.04 -8.73
N THR A 179 11.65 -17.41 -7.64
CA THR A 179 10.81 -17.06 -6.48
C THR A 179 10.34 -15.63 -6.45
N GLY A 180 10.94 -14.74 -7.24
CA GLY A 180 10.87 -13.31 -7.03
C GLY A 180 11.79 -12.84 -5.91
N THR A 181 12.03 -11.54 -5.79
CA THR A 181 12.90 -10.97 -4.77
C THR A 181 12.51 -9.53 -4.49
N GLY A 182 12.17 -9.21 -3.26
CA GLY A 182 11.76 -7.85 -2.91
C GLY A 182 10.30 -7.74 -2.48
N ILE A 183 9.76 -6.53 -2.50
CA ILE A 183 8.34 -6.27 -2.25
C ILE A 183 7.59 -6.48 -3.58
N TYR A 184 7.29 -7.73 -3.89
CA TYR A 184 6.80 -8.16 -5.21
C TYR A 184 5.27 -8.06 -5.37
N ARG A 185 4.55 -7.57 -4.34
CA ARG A 185 3.11 -7.30 -4.35
C ARG A 185 2.81 -5.95 -3.71
N HIS A 186 1.53 -5.58 -3.72
CA HIS A 186 1.07 -4.30 -3.20
C HIS A 186 1.27 -4.15 -1.68
N VAL A 187 1.46 -2.90 -1.28
CA VAL A 187 1.48 -2.46 0.12
C VAL A 187 0.32 -1.51 0.37
N TRP A 188 -0.36 -1.68 1.50
CA TRP A 188 -1.52 -0.89 1.86
C TRP A 188 -1.38 -0.27 3.24
N LEU A 189 -1.66 1.01 3.34
CA LEU A 189 -1.88 1.69 4.61
C LEU A 189 -3.36 1.60 4.98
N THR A 190 -3.67 1.21 6.21
CA THR A 190 -5.05 1.07 6.70
C THR A 190 -5.29 1.95 7.90
N VAL A 191 -6.47 2.54 7.98
CA VAL A 191 -6.92 3.31 9.16
C VAL A 191 -8.29 2.78 9.58
N MET A 192 -8.43 2.37 10.82
CA MET A 192 -9.64 1.76 11.39
C MET A 192 -10.04 2.44 12.69
N ASN A 193 -11.32 2.39 13.04
CA ASN A 193 -11.78 2.78 14.37
C ASN A 193 -11.26 1.81 15.44
N PRO A 194 -11.18 2.21 16.72
CA PRO A 194 -10.81 1.30 17.80
C PRO A 194 -11.77 0.11 17.96
N ILE A 195 -13.02 0.27 17.50
CA ILE A 195 -13.96 -0.85 17.36
C ILE A 195 -14.07 -1.16 15.88
N HIS A 196 -13.64 -2.33 15.46
CA HIS A 196 -13.56 -2.72 14.07
C HIS A 196 -13.63 -4.23 13.89
N ILE A 197 -13.88 -4.66 12.66
CA ILE A 197 -13.68 -6.05 12.25
C ILE A 197 -12.17 -6.29 12.17
N GLU A 198 -11.69 -7.36 12.81
CA GLU A 198 -10.27 -7.73 12.80
C GLU A 198 -9.76 -7.93 11.38
N HIS A 199 -8.48 -7.63 11.14
CA HIS A 199 -7.85 -7.96 9.87
C HIS A 199 -7.94 -9.47 9.62
N TRP A 200 -8.51 -9.88 8.46
CA TRP A 200 -8.95 -11.26 8.18
C TRP A 200 -10.02 -11.82 9.13
N GLY A 201 -10.74 -10.96 9.82
CA GLY A 201 -11.75 -11.36 10.82
C GLY A 201 -13.08 -11.87 10.26
N ILE A 202 -13.20 -12.08 8.95
CA ILE A 202 -14.40 -12.64 8.31
C ILE A 202 -14.06 -14.00 7.71
N ALA A 203 -14.73 -15.04 8.18
CA ALA A 203 -14.65 -16.38 7.61
C ALA A 203 -16.04 -16.80 7.12
N ILE A 204 -16.10 -17.26 5.86
CA ILE A 204 -17.34 -17.71 5.21
C ILE A 204 -17.17 -19.17 4.83
N THR A 205 -18.15 -20.01 5.21
CA THR A 205 -18.19 -21.42 4.84
C THR A 205 -19.59 -21.79 4.35
N THR A 206 -19.67 -22.82 3.54
CA THR A 206 -20.93 -23.40 3.04
C THR A 206 -20.99 -24.87 3.43
N PRO A 207 -21.36 -25.17 4.70
CA PRO A 207 -21.33 -26.55 5.21
C PRO A 207 -22.33 -27.49 4.51
N GLU A 208 -23.40 -26.95 3.93
CA GLU A 208 -24.38 -27.71 3.17
C GLU A 208 -24.66 -27.01 1.85
N VAL A 209 -24.59 -27.76 0.75
CA VAL A 209 -24.92 -27.26 -0.59
C VAL A 209 -25.62 -28.38 -1.37
N SER A 210 -26.83 -28.11 -1.84
CA SER A 210 -27.57 -28.96 -2.79
C SER A 210 -28.25 -28.10 -3.86
N GLU A 211 -28.99 -28.70 -4.77
CA GLU A 211 -29.78 -27.97 -5.78
C GLU A 211 -30.92 -27.17 -5.13
N GLU A 212 -31.48 -27.69 -4.02
CA GLU A 212 -32.63 -27.08 -3.33
C GLU A 212 -32.23 -26.13 -2.22
N ARG A 213 -31.03 -26.31 -1.61
CA ARG A 213 -30.64 -25.59 -0.40
C ARG A 213 -29.13 -25.39 -0.30
N ALA A 214 -28.74 -24.21 0.15
CA ALA A 214 -27.39 -23.95 0.63
C ALA A 214 -27.42 -23.27 2.01
N VAL A 215 -26.50 -23.67 2.90
CA VAL A 215 -26.28 -23.05 4.20
C VAL A 215 -25.00 -22.24 4.13
N VAL A 216 -25.08 -20.92 4.33
CA VAL A 216 -23.93 -20.02 4.40
C VAL A 216 -23.68 -19.68 5.86
N GLN A 217 -22.53 -20.06 6.38
CA GLN A 217 -22.11 -19.69 7.72
C GLN A 217 -21.06 -18.59 7.65
N ILE A 218 -21.31 -17.47 8.34
CA ILE A 218 -20.43 -16.31 8.39
C ILE A 218 -19.97 -16.11 9.84
N LYS A 219 -18.65 -16.16 10.06
CA LYS A 219 -18.04 -15.85 11.34
C LYS A 219 -17.31 -14.52 11.23
N THR A 220 -17.69 -13.56 12.08
CA THR A 220 -17.04 -12.24 12.14
C THR A 220 -16.36 -12.06 13.49
N ILE A 221 -15.08 -11.66 13.48
CA ILE A 221 -14.31 -11.33 14.68
C ILE A 221 -14.28 -9.82 14.82
N LEU A 222 -14.84 -9.32 15.91
CA LEU A 222 -14.82 -7.90 16.26
C LEU A 222 -13.77 -7.63 17.33
N ARG A 223 -13.04 -6.52 17.17
CA ARG A 223 -12.11 -6.01 18.18
C ARG A 223 -12.69 -4.77 18.82
N ASN A 224 -12.62 -4.69 20.13
CA ASN A 224 -12.83 -3.47 20.90
C ASN A 224 -11.52 -3.14 21.61
N GLU A 225 -10.80 -2.16 21.12
CA GLU A 225 -9.53 -1.67 21.68
C GLU A 225 -9.74 -0.43 22.56
N THR A 226 -11.00 -0.07 22.85
CA THR A 226 -11.31 0.98 23.84
C THR A 226 -11.23 0.43 25.26
N SER A 227 -11.06 1.31 26.25
CA SER A 227 -11.02 0.93 27.68
C SER A 227 -12.38 0.61 28.29
N SER A 228 -13.49 0.66 27.51
CA SER A 228 -14.86 0.49 28.03
C SER A 228 -15.68 -0.45 27.17
N ASN A 229 -16.68 -1.09 27.80
CA ASN A 229 -17.67 -1.88 27.08
C ASN A 229 -18.48 -0.97 26.15
N ARG A 230 -18.75 -1.45 24.94
CA ARG A 230 -19.54 -0.75 23.93
C ARG A 230 -20.61 -1.68 23.40
N GLN A 231 -21.81 -1.14 23.23
CA GLN A 231 -22.86 -1.79 22.46
C GLN A 231 -22.65 -1.46 20.99
N ILE A 232 -22.73 -2.46 20.14
CA ILE A 232 -22.60 -2.35 18.69
C ILE A 232 -23.71 -3.14 18.02
N THR A 233 -24.01 -2.77 16.78
CA THR A 233 -24.85 -3.56 15.88
C THR A 233 -24.00 -4.07 14.73
N LEU A 234 -23.97 -5.39 14.54
CA LEU A 234 -23.34 -6.02 13.38
C LEU A 234 -24.43 -6.42 12.37
N THR A 235 -24.44 -5.81 11.20
CA THR A 235 -25.34 -6.17 10.12
C THR A 235 -24.62 -6.98 9.06
N THR A 236 -25.12 -8.16 8.77
CA THR A 236 -24.62 -9.04 7.68
C THR A 236 -25.68 -9.11 6.59
N LYS A 237 -25.29 -8.89 5.34
CA LYS A 237 -26.17 -9.00 4.17
C LYS A 237 -25.63 -10.04 3.20
N LEU A 238 -26.50 -10.91 2.73
CA LEU A 238 -26.23 -11.84 1.64
C LEU A 238 -26.99 -11.38 0.40
N THR A 239 -26.28 -11.11 -0.70
CA THR A 239 -26.88 -10.60 -1.93
C THR A 239 -26.60 -11.52 -3.11
N LYS A 240 -27.54 -11.64 -4.04
CA LYS A 240 -27.37 -12.29 -5.34
C LYS A 240 -27.47 -11.21 -6.42
N GLY A 241 -26.32 -10.81 -6.97
CA GLY A 241 -26.27 -9.60 -7.82
C GLY A 241 -26.71 -8.36 -7.03
N ASN A 242 -27.75 -7.67 -7.48
CA ASN A 242 -28.33 -6.50 -6.80
C ASN A 242 -29.45 -6.86 -5.80
N ASP A 243 -29.85 -8.14 -5.73
CA ASP A 243 -30.95 -8.59 -4.86
C ASP A 243 -30.39 -9.05 -3.50
N GLU A 244 -31.04 -8.61 -2.41
CA GLU A 244 -30.72 -9.04 -1.05
C GLU A 244 -31.33 -10.43 -0.81
N SER A 245 -30.48 -11.47 -0.69
CA SER A 245 -30.93 -12.88 -0.51
C SER A 245 -31.08 -13.26 0.97
N GLY A 246 -30.49 -12.50 1.87
CA GLY A 246 -30.57 -12.74 3.31
C GLY A 246 -29.98 -11.60 4.12
N LYS A 247 -30.52 -11.40 5.33
CA LYS A 247 -30.04 -10.41 6.30
C LYS A 247 -29.98 -11.02 7.67
N GLY A 248 -28.89 -10.81 8.39
CA GLY A 248 -28.74 -11.14 9.81
C GLY A 248 -28.31 -9.90 10.59
N GLU A 249 -28.83 -9.72 11.79
CA GLU A 249 -28.47 -8.65 12.69
C GLU A 249 -28.24 -9.23 14.10
N ILE A 250 -27.15 -8.85 14.78
CA ILE A 250 -26.76 -9.30 16.13
C ILE A 250 -26.40 -8.08 16.99
#